data_7aa0b29f6008ba3408e9017746812dc2
#
_entry.id   7aa0b29f6008ba3408e9017746812dc2
#
_cell.length_a   1.000
_cell.length_b   1.000
_cell.length_c   1.000
_cell.angle_alpha   90.00
_cell.angle_beta   90.00
_cell.angle_gamma   90.00
#
_symmetry.space_group_name_H-M   'P 1'
#
loop_
_entity.id
_entity.type
_entity.pdbx_description
1 polymer ?
#
loop_
_entity_poly.entity_id
_entity_poly.type
_entity_poly.pdbx_seq_one_letter_code
_entity_poly.pdbx_strand_id
1 'polypeptide(L)'
;MQTKRFGLCAALSAAALLLLAGCAGSGSTAAPTLTVESSYPLQYAKQFTVDECTGGYELITIADSQYLVVPQGAAVPEDLPQGTTVLQQPIENIYLVSTSAMDPIISLGALDSIALSGTKADGWYLPE
;
A
#
# COMPACT_ATOMS: atom_id res chain seq x y z
N MET A 1 46.70 -47.50 -34.29
CA MET A 1 45.95 -47.66 -33.04
C MET A 1 45.73 -46.30 -32.41
N GLN A 2 44.76 -45.56 -32.90
CA GLN A 2 44.36 -44.25 -32.28
C GLN A 2 42.88 -44.02 -32.65
N THR A 3 41.98 -44.56 -31.87
CA THR A 3 40.59 -44.18 -31.92
C THR A 3 39.99 -44.53 -30.56
N LYS A 4 39.87 -43.56 -29.64
CA LYS A 4 38.97 -43.65 -28.47
C LYS A 4 39.10 -42.45 -27.49
N ARG A 5 39.34 -41.24 -27.95
CA ARG A 5 39.35 -40.07 -27.03
C ARG A 5 38.42 -38.91 -27.40
N PHE A 6 37.57 -39.04 -28.39
CA PHE A 6 36.67 -37.99 -28.84
C PHE A 6 35.23 -38.06 -28.31
N GLY A 7 34.89 -39.10 -27.52
CA GLY A 7 33.49 -39.32 -27.08
C GLY A 7 33.12 -38.72 -25.71
N LEU A 8 34.06 -38.20 -24.93
CA LEU A 8 33.83 -37.82 -23.54
C LEU A 8 33.66 -36.32 -23.31
N CYS A 9 34.06 -35.49 -24.27
CA CYS A 9 33.91 -34.02 -24.13
C CYS A 9 32.57 -33.49 -24.69
N ALA A 10 31.86 -34.25 -25.51
CA ALA A 10 30.59 -33.81 -26.09
C ALA A 10 29.37 -34.04 -25.14
N ALA A 11 29.51 -34.90 -24.16
CA ALA A 11 28.40 -35.20 -23.20
C ALA A 11 28.33 -34.25 -22.02
N LEU A 12 29.39 -33.50 -21.71
CA LEU A 12 29.44 -32.56 -20.59
C LEU A 12 28.97 -31.14 -20.94
N SER A 13 28.92 -30.78 -22.23
CA SER A 13 28.47 -29.46 -22.67
C SER A 13 26.94 -29.35 -22.85
N ALA A 14 26.21 -30.46 -22.93
CA ALA A 14 24.75 -30.46 -23.05
C ALA A 14 24.01 -30.34 -21.71
N ALA A 15 24.67 -30.64 -20.58
CA ALA A 15 24.08 -30.57 -19.24
C ALA A 15 24.14 -29.18 -18.63
N ALA A 16 25.02 -28.28 -19.10
CA ALA A 16 25.18 -26.93 -18.57
C ALA A 16 24.19 -25.89 -19.15
N LEU A 17 23.48 -26.21 -20.21
CA LEU A 17 22.54 -25.30 -20.90
C LEU A 17 21.09 -25.43 -20.42
N LEU A 18 20.78 -26.38 -19.55
CA LEU A 18 19.41 -26.62 -19.04
C LEU A 18 19.11 -25.94 -17.68
N LEU A 19 20.09 -25.22 -17.09
CA LEU A 19 19.91 -24.58 -15.77
C LEU A 19 19.61 -23.05 -15.85
N LEU A 20 19.51 -22.46 -17.03
CA LEU A 20 19.17 -21.04 -17.18
C LEU A 20 17.73 -20.75 -17.62
N ALA A 21 16.87 -21.75 -17.69
CA ALA A 21 15.46 -21.56 -18.08
C ALA A 21 14.49 -21.41 -16.89
N GLY A 22 14.99 -21.00 -15.75
CA GLY A 22 14.19 -20.89 -14.54
C GLY A 22 14.27 -19.51 -13.89
N CYS A 23 13.68 -18.47 -14.49
CA CYS A 23 13.19 -17.25 -13.82
C CYS A 23 12.66 -16.24 -14.86
N ALA A 24 11.73 -16.66 -15.70
CA ALA A 24 10.81 -15.73 -16.34
C ALA A 24 9.41 -16.02 -15.80
N GLY A 25 9.28 -15.93 -14.48
CA GLY A 25 8.01 -15.72 -13.85
C GLY A 25 7.58 -14.28 -14.16
N SER A 26 6.96 -14.07 -15.32
CA SER A 26 6.10 -12.91 -15.53
C SER A 26 4.94 -13.08 -14.54
N GLY A 27 5.17 -12.63 -13.32
CA GLY A 27 4.10 -12.36 -12.40
C GLY A 27 3.25 -11.26 -13.04
N SER A 28 2.25 -11.66 -13.80
CA SER A 28 1.12 -10.81 -14.07
C SER A 28 0.54 -10.48 -12.69
N THR A 29 0.92 -9.37 -12.15
CA THR A 29 0.31 -8.83 -10.93
C THR A 29 -1.08 -8.38 -11.38
N ALA A 30 -2.03 -9.32 -11.36
CA ALA A 30 -3.43 -8.95 -11.50
C ALA A 30 -3.71 -7.88 -10.45
N ALA A 31 -4.37 -6.81 -10.86
CA ALA A 31 -4.77 -5.76 -9.92
C ALA A 31 -5.56 -6.40 -8.76
N PRO A 32 -5.30 -6.01 -7.52
CA PRO A 32 -5.98 -6.59 -6.38
C PRO A 32 -7.48 -6.33 -6.46
N THR A 33 -8.28 -7.35 -6.20
CA THR A 33 -9.74 -7.21 -6.07
C THR A 33 -10.05 -6.97 -4.58
N LEU A 34 -10.75 -5.88 -4.29
CA LEU A 34 -11.17 -5.57 -2.92
C LEU A 34 -12.29 -6.52 -2.48
N THR A 35 -12.06 -7.20 -1.38
CA THR A 35 -13.09 -8.00 -0.70
C THR A 35 -13.12 -7.56 0.76
N VAL A 36 -14.30 -7.17 1.23
CA VAL A 36 -14.51 -6.81 2.64
C VAL A 36 -14.44 -8.08 3.49
N GLU A 37 -13.56 -8.10 4.48
CA GLU A 37 -13.40 -9.20 5.44
C GLU A 37 -14.16 -8.93 6.73
N SER A 38 -14.10 -7.69 7.21
CA SER A 38 -14.80 -7.25 8.42
C SER A 38 -15.09 -5.75 8.37
N SER A 39 -15.95 -5.29 9.28
CA SER A 39 -16.17 -3.87 9.52
C SER A 39 -15.67 -3.52 10.91
N TYR A 40 -14.92 -2.45 11.03
CA TYR A 40 -14.40 -1.98 12.32
C TYR A 40 -15.55 -1.61 13.26
N PRO A 41 -15.60 -2.16 14.50
CA PRO A 41 -16.70 -1.93 15.42
C PRO A 41 -16.62 -0.52 16.05
N LEU A 42 -17.25 0.46 15.40
CA LEU A 42 -17.32 1.82 15.93
C LEU A 42 -18.33 1.88 17.09
N GLN A 43 -17.87 2.23 18.29
CA GLN A 43 -18.72 2.26 19.48
C GLN A 43 -19.60 3.52 19.54
N TYR A 44 -19.07 4.67 19.15
CA TYR A 44 -19.72 5.97 19.31
C TYR A 44 -20.02 6.67 17.98
N ALA A 45 -19.12 6.58 17.03
CA ALA A 45 -19.30 7.19 15.73
C ALA A 45 -20.34 6.42 14.90
N LYS A 46 -21.27 7.16 14.26
CA LYS A 46 -22.37 6.59 13.46
C LYS A 46 -22.46 7.20 12.07
N GLN A 47 -21.56 8.13 11.74
CA GLN A 47 -21.63 8.89 10.49
C GLN A 47 -20.65 8.39 9.44
N PHE A 48 -19.82 7.38 9.78
CA PHE A 48 -18.92 6.74 8.84
C PHE A 48 -18.77 5.26 9.18
N THR A 49 -18.27 4.48 8.23
CA THR A 49 -17.85 3.09 8.43
C THR A 49 -16.40 2.93 8.00
N VAL A 50 -15.74 1.93 8.57
CA VAL A 50 -14.42 1.48 8.14
C VAL A 50 -14.51 -0.01 7.89
N ASP A 51 -14.37 -0.41 6.65
CA ASP A 51 -14.38 -1.80 6.24
C ASP A 51 -12.95 -2.26 5.98
N GLU A 52 -12.54 -3.30 6.71
CA GLU A 52 -11.25 -3.96 6.54
C GLU A 52 -11.34 -4.90 5.33
N CYS A 53 -10.44 -4.71 4.37
CA CYS A 53 -10.43 -5.46 3.13
C CYS A 53 -9.21 -6.36 3.03
N THR A 54 -9.31 -7.40 2.17
CA THR A 54 -8.20 -8.31 1.86
C THR A 54 -6.94 -7.53 1.49
N GLY A 55 -5.78 -8.01 1.97
CA GLY A 55 -4.50 -7.40 1.66
C GLY A 55 -4.17 -6.14 2.47
N GLY A 56 -4.93 -5.85 3.53
CA GLY A 56 -4.71 -4.73 4.44
C GLY A 56 -5.23 -3.38 3.91
N TYR A 57 -6.06 -3.39 2.88
CA TYR A 57 -6.76 -2.19 2.44
C TYR A 57 -7.90 -1.87 3.40
N GLU A 58 -8.20 -0.59 3.55
CA GLU A 58 -9.33 -0.12 4.35
C GLU A 58 -10.22 0.79 3.49
N LEU A 59 -11.53 0.52 3.50
CA LEU A 59 -12.51 1.35 2.82
C LEU A 59 -13.29 2.14 3.86
N ILE A 60 -13.12 3.46 3.84
CA ILE A 60 -13.82 4.38 4.70
C ILE A 60 -14.98 4.97 3.90
N THR A 61 -16.20 4.86 4.43
CA THR A 61 -17.40 5.47 3.82
C THR A 61 -17.95 6.55 4.76
N ILE A 62 -18.05 7.78 4.23
CA ILE A 62 -18.57 8.94 4.95
C ILE A 62 -19.71 9.52 4.09
N ALA A 63 -20.96 9.36 4.52
CA ALA A 63 -22.14 9.67 3.70
C ALA A 63 -22.04 9.01 2.32
N ASP A 64 -22.00 9.79 1.24
CA ASP A 64 -21.91 9.31 -0.14
C ASP A 64 -20.47 9.25 -0.68
N SER A 65 -19.47 9.56 0.16
CA SER A 65 -18.08 9.61 -0.23
C SER A 65 -17.31 8.39 0.25
N GLN A 66 -16.47 7.84 -0.61
CA GLN A 66 -15.61 6.70 -0.30
C GLN A 66 -14.14 7.08 -0.38
N TYR A 67 -13.37 6.56 0.56
CA TYR A 67 -11.92 6.74 0.68
C TYR A 67 -11.29 5.37 0.83
N LEU A 68 -10.40 5.02 -0.09
CA LEU A 68 -9.63 3.78 -0.02
C LEU A 68 -8.24 4.07 0.54
N VAL A 69 -7.94 3.53 1.70
CA VAL A 69 -6.58 3.51 2.26
C VAL A 69 -5.83 2.34 1.64
N VAL A 70 -4.76 2.66 0.94
CA VAL A 70 -3.92 1.68 0.24
C VAL A 70 -2.64 1.48 1.07
N PRO A 71 -2.30 0.24 1.46
CA PRO A 71 -1.08 -0.04 2.21
C PRO A 71 0.18 0.41 1.47
N GLN A 72 1.21 0.76 2.23
CA GLN A 72 2.50 1.16 1.66
C GLN A 72 3.04 0.07 0.72
N GLY A 73 3.38 0.46 -0.50
CA GLY A 73 3.92 -0.44 -1.51
C GLY A 73 2.90 -1.34 -2.20
N ALA A 74 1.64 -1.30 -1.80
CA ALA A 74 0.57 -2.01 -2.49
C ALA A 74 0.10 -1.26 -3.74
N ALA A 75 -0.39 -2.00 -4.73
CA ALA A 75 -0.96 -1.42 -5.94
C ALA A 75 -2.39 -0.92 -5.68
N VAL A 76 -2.77 0.16 -6.35
CA VAL A 76 -4.16 0.63 -6.33
C VAL A 76 -5.02 -0.32 -7.15
N PRO A 77 -6.16 -0.81 -6.63
CA PRO A 77 -7.11 -1.61 -7.40
C PRO A 77 -7.66 -0.85 -8.61
N GLU A 78 -7.83 -1.53 -9.74
CA GLU A 78 -8.35 -0.90 -10.96
C GLU A 78 -9.87 -0.73 -10.95
N ASP A 79 -10.58 -1.63 -10.28
CA ASP A 79 -12.06 -1.69 -10.26
C ASP A 79 -12.66 -0.93 -9.05
N LEU A 80 -12.25 0.32 -8.86
CA LEU A 80 -12.82 1.15 -7.81
C LEU A 80 -14.12 1.84 -8.27
N PRO A 81 -15.12 2.01 -7.38
CA PRO A 81 -16.29 2.81 -7.67
C PRO A 81 -15.89 4.23 -8.10
N GLN A 82 -16.61 4.78 -9.07
CA GLN A 82 -16.36 6.14 -9.54
C GLN A 82 -16.50 7.14 -8.38
N GLY A 83 -15.49 8.00 -8.22
CA GLY A 83 -15.47 9.00 -7.15
C GLY A 83 -14.79 8.54 -5.86
N THR A 84 -14.26 7.31 -5.79
CA THR A 84 -13.44 6.88 -4.66
C THR A 84 -12.15 7.68 -4.59
N THR A 85 -11.87 8.28 -3.44
CA THR A 85 -10.60 8.96 -3.18
C THR A 85 -9.58 7.96 -2.67
N VAL A 86 -8.42 7.88 -3.32
CA VAL A 86 -7.33 6.99 -2.92
C VAL A 86 -6.39 7.70 -1.96
N LEU A 87 -6.12 7.08 -0.81
CA LEU A 87 -5.19 7.51 0.21
C LEU A 87 -4.05 6.50 0.31
N GLN A 88 -2.96 6.76 -0.40
CA GLN A 88 -1.77 5.89 -0.40
C GLN A 88 -0.95 6.09 0.87
N GLN A 89 -0.66 5.02 1.60
CA GLN A 89 0.27 5.06 2.74
C GLN A 89 1.74 5.07 2.28
N PRO A 90 2.64 5.73 3.03
CA PRO A 90 2.37 6.55 4.21
C PRO A 90 1.68 7.87 3.82
N ILE A 91 0.75 8.34 4.67
CA ILE A 91 0.12 9.65 4.47
C ILE A 91 1.08 10.71 5.01
N GLU A 92 1.74 11.40 4.10
CA GLU A 92 2.74 12.43 4.38
C GLU A 92 2.35 13.75 3.71
N ASN A 93 3.07 14.81 4.03
CA ASN A 93 2.89 16.14 3.43
C ASN A 93 1.48 16.72 3.64
N ILE A 94 0.93 16.54 4.83
CA ILE A 94 -0.39 17.06 5.20
C ILE A 94 -0.33 18.60 5.24
N TYR A 95 -1.28 19.26 4.59
CA TYR A 95 -1.55 20.68 4.79
C TYR A 95 -2.66 20.82 5.85
N LEU A 96 -2.26 21.17 7.07
CA LEU A 96 -3.17 21.33 8.20
C LEU A 96 -3.77 22.73 8.20
N VAL A 97 -5.04 22.85 7.89
CA VAL A 97 -5.78 24.12 7.86
C VAL A 97 -6.59 24.33 9.14
N SER A 98 -7.23 23.27 9.63
CA SER A 98 -8.10 23.33 10.80
C SER A 98 -7.33 23.13 12.09
N THR A 99 -7.45 24.07 13.02
CA THR A 99 -6.84 23.96 14.35
C THR A 99 -7.36 22.76 15.16
N SER A 100 -8.64 22.38 14.96
CA SER A 100 -9.23 21.22 15.62
C SER A 100 -8.67 19.87 15.17
N ALA A 101 -8.01 19.81 14.02
CA ALA A 101 -7.37 18.60 13.53
C ALA A 101 -5.97 18.37 14.12
N MET A 102 -5.38 19.35 14.79
CA MET A 102 -4.06 19.20 15.40
C MET A 102 -4.07 18.19 16.55
N ASP A 103 -5.07 18.24 17.41
CA ASP A 103 -5.16 17.38 18.59
C ASP A 103 -5.21 15.87 18.26
N PRO A 104 -6.03 15.40 17.31
CA PRO A 104 -5.95 14.04 16.83
C PRO A 104 -4.57 13.66 16.27
N ILE A 105 -3.91 14.54 15.52
CA ILE A 105 -2.59 14.28 14.94
C ILE A 105 -1.52 14.12 16.03
N ILE A 106 -1.58 14.98 17.08
CA ILE A 106 -0.70 14.85 18.26
C ILE A 106 -0.96 13.51 18.95
N SER A 107 -2.23 13.17 19.18
CA SER A 107 -2.62 11.93 19.87
C SER A 107 -2.14 10.68 19.15
N LEU A 108 -2.03 10.75 17.81
CA LEU A 108 -1.48 9.68 16.96
C LEU A 108 0.06 9.69 16.91
N GLY A 109 0.72 10.70 17.47
CA GLY A 109 2.17 10.86 17.35
C GLY A 109 2.63 11.17 15.92
N ALA A 110 1.75 11.78 15.11
CA ALA A 110 1.94 11.95 13.66
C ALA A 110 2.28 13.40 13.26
N LEU A 111 2.89 14.19 14.15
CA LEU A 111 3.26 15.58 13.84
C LEU A 111 4.18 15.71 12.64
N ASP A 112 5.09 14.77 12.45
CA ASP A 112 6.04 14.75 11.32
C ASP A 112 5.36 14.59 9.95
N SER A 113 4.10 14.17 9.91
CA SER A 113 3.32 14.09 8.68
C SER A 113 2.84 15.45 8.16
N ILE A 114 2.90 16.51 8.99
CA ILE A 114 2.47 17.86 8.63
C ILE A 114 3.60 18.56 7.89
N ALA A 115 3.42 18.85 6.61
CA ALA A 115 4.36 19.64 5.82
C ALA A 115 4.07 21.15 5.90
N LEU A 116 2.80 21.51 5.96
CA LEU A 116 2.36 22.92 5.95
C LEU A 116 1.21 23.10 6.95
N SER A 117 1.17 24.27 7.56
CA SER A 117 0.07 24.69 8.44
C SER A 117 -0.49 26.04 8.01
N GLY A 118 -1.81 26.18 8.08
CA GLY A 118 -2.50 27.46 7.91
C GLY A 118 -2.32 28.40 9.11
N THR A 119 -1.85 27.88 10.24
CA THR A 119 -1.55 28.64 11.47
C THR A 119 -0.03 28.71 11.65
N LYS A 120 0.50 29.88 12.00
CA LYS A 120 1.92 30.04 12.29
C LYS A 120 2.32 29.22 13.52
N ALA A 121 3.60 28.85 13.60
CA ALA A 121 4.12 28.00 14.69
C ALA A 121 3.84 28.57 16.08
N ASP A 122 3.95 29.87 16.27
CA ASP A 122 3.65 30.57 17.53
C ASP A 122 2.16 30.68 17.86
N GLY A 123 1.29 30.32 16.92
CA GLY A 123 -0.16 30.28 17.09
C GLY A 123 -0.70 28.92 17.54
N TRP A 124 0.17 27.90 17.67
CA TRP A 124 -0.20 26.58 18.15
C TRP A 124 0.04 26.44 19.66
N TYR A 125 -0.95 25.91 20.35
CA TYR A 125 -0.84 25.52 21.74
C TYR A 125 -0.42 24.03 21.78
N LEU A 126 0.87 23.77 21.61
CA LEU A 126 1.41 22.41 21.67
C LEU A 126 1.93 22.13 23.08
N PRO A 127 1.67 20.95 23.68
CA PRO A 127 2.34 20.53 24.90
C PRO A 127 3.85 20.38 24.62
N GLU A 128 4.70 20.74 25.57
CA GLU A 128 6.16 20.57 25.52
C GLU A 128 6.54 19.10 25.56
#